data_07b194c1de9a645c9450e48d20f9f197
#
_entry.id   07b194c1de9a645c9450e48d20f9f197
#
_cell.length_a   1.000
_cell.length_b   1.000
_cell.length_c   1.000
_cell.angle_alpha   90.00
_cell.angle_beta   90.00
_cell.angle_gamma   90.00
#
_symmetry.space_group_name_H-M   'P 1'
#
loop_
_entity.id
_entity.type
_entity.pdbx_description
1 polymer ?
#
loop_
_entity_poly.entity_id
_entity_poly.type
_entity_poly.pdbx_seq_one_letter_code
_entity_poly.pdbx_strand_id
1 'polypeptide(L)'
;MKKIAAIHDLSGYGRASLTVAIPILTHMGFQVCPLPTAILSAHSEYKDFRSLDLTDYMESFISHWKELQLQFDAIYTGYLASVKQMSIVSDFFAHFKNDQNFILVDPVLGDHG
;
A
#
# COMPACT_ATOMS: atom_id res chain seq x y z
N MET A 1 -11.89 -5.20 15.71
CA MET A 1 -11.48 -5.68 14.37
C MET A 1 -10.03 -5.33 14.14
N LYS A 2 -9.26 -6.30 13.68
CA LYS A 2 -7.85 -6.06 13.36
C LYS A 2 -7.72 -5.19 12.11
N LYS A 3 -6.77 -4.27 12.14
CA LYS A 3 -6.53 -3.32 11.05
C LYS A 3 -5.20 -3.59 10.39
N ILE A 4 -5.20 -3.51 9.07
CA ILE A 4 -3.98 -3.66 8.29
C ILE A 4 -3.82 -2.47 7.35
N ALA A 5 -2.67 -1.80 7.43
CA ALA A 5 -2.31 -0.76 6.47
C ALA A 5 -1.78 -1.44 5.21
N ALA A 6 -2.36 -1.11 4.07
CA ALA A 6 -1.97 -1.72 2.79
C ALA A 6 -1.42 -0.64 1.86
N ILE A 7 -0.11 -0.66 1.66
CA ILE A 7 0.62 0.35 0.88
C ILE A 7 0.94 -0.24 -0.48
N HIS A 8 0.07 0.00 -1.45
CA HIS A 8 0.11 -0.58 -2.78
C HIS A 8 -0.50 0.35 -3.81
N ASP A 9 -0.27 0.07 -5.08
CA ASP A 9 -0.99 0.73 -6.15
C ASP A 9 -2.41 0.18 -6.28
N LEU A 10 -3.26 0.94 -6.96
CA LEU A 10 -4.65 0.57 -7.24
C LEU A 10 -4.86 0.56 -8.75
N SER A 11 -5.22 -0.60 -9.30
CA SER A 11 -5.53 -0.74 -10.73
C SER A 11 -7.04 -0.66 -10.97
N GLY A 12 -7.42 0.16 -11.95
CA GLY A 12 -8.83 0.30 -12.31
C GLY A 12 -9.36 -0.91 -13.04
N TYR A 13 -8.58 -1.50 -13.94
CA TYR A 13 -8.94 -2.68 -14.70
C TYR A 13 -7.90 -3.78 -14.50
N GLY A 14 -8.36 -5.00 -14.32
CA GLY A 14 -7.50 -6.11 -14.01
C GLY A 14 -7.27 -6.25 -12.50
N ARG A 15 -7.03 -7.47 -12.06
CA ARG A 15 -6.84 -7.75 -10.64
C ARG A 15 -5.37 -7.71 -10.29
N ALA A 16 -4.99 -6.74 -9.49
CA ALA A 16 -3.63 -6.59 -9.01
C ALA A 16 -3.60 -5.70 -7.79
N SER A 17 -2.58 -5.86 -6.95
CA SER A 17 -2.30 -4.98 -5.81
C SER A 17 -3.53 -4.77 -4.93
N LEU A 18 -4.00 -3.54 -4.73
CA LEU A 18 -5.11 -3.28 -3.81
C LEU A 18 -6.42 -3.96 -4.22
N THR A 19 -6.68 -4.13 -5.52
CA THR A 19 -7.92 -4.79 -5.97
C THR A 19 -7.94 -6.27 -5.60
N VAL A 20 -6.78 -6.87 -5.37
CA VAL A 20 -6.66 -8.24 -4.88
C VAL A 20 -6.59 -8.26 -3.36
N ALA A 21 -5.75 -7.38 -2.78
CA ALA A 21 -5.49 -7.39 -1.35
C ALA A 21 -6.73 -7.06 -0.52
N ILE A 22 -7.52 -6.06 -0.95
CA ILE A 22 -8.68 -5.61 -0.18
C ILE A 22 -9.70 -6.73 0.02
N PRO A 23 -10.21 -7.39 -1.03
CA PRO A 23 -11.20 -8.44 -0.82
C PRO A 23 -10.66 -9.65 -0.05
N ILE A 24 -9.42 -10.04 -0.29
CA ILE A 24 -8.82 -11.19 0.40
C ILE A 24 -8.67 -10.91 1.89
N LEU A 25 -8.08 -9.77 2.23
CA LEU A 25 -7.84 -9.42 3.63
C LEU A 25 -9.15 -9.12 4.37
N THR A 26 -10.12 -8.52 3.69
CA THR A 26 -11.44 -8.29 4.25
C THR A 26 -12.13 -9.62 4.57
N HIS A 27 -12.03 -10.59 3.66
CA HIS A 27 -12.58 -11.92 3.89
C HIS A 27 -11.93 -12.61 5.08
N MET A 28 -10.65 -12.34 5.33
CA MET A 28 -9.92 -12.89 6.47
C MET A 28 -10.23 -12.18 7.80
N GLY A 29 -11.08 -11.17 7.78
CA GLY A 29 -11.50 -10.48 9.00
C GLY A 29 -10.74 -9.20 9.31
N PHE A 30 -9.90 -8.70 8.40
CA PHE A 30 -9.19 -7.44 8.60
C PHE A 30 -10.00 -6.25 8.08
N GLN A 31 -9.88 -5.13 8.78
CA GLN A 31 -10.22 -3.84 8.20
C GLN A 31 -8.99 -3.36 7.42
N VAL A 32 -9.11 -3.25 6.12
CA VAL A 32 -8.01 -2.78 5.28
C VAL A 32 -8.02 -1.26 5.23
N CYS A 33 -6.87 -0.67 5.50
CA CYS A 33 -6.67 0.79 5.44
C CYS A 33 -5.68 1.05 4.29
N PRO A 34 -6.18 1.33 3.07
CA PRO A 34 -5.29 1.47 1.92
C PRO A 34 -4.58 2.82 1.90
N LEU A 35 -3.30 2.77 1.58
CA LEU A 35 -2.51 3.96 1.26
C LEU A 35 -2.01 3.76 -0.18
N PRO A 36 -2.75 4.28 -1.18
CA PRO A 36 -2.37 4.06 -2.57
C PRO A 36 -1.07 4.78 -2.93
N THR A 37 -0.17 4.09 -3.60
CA THR A 37 1.08 4.66 -4.10
C THR A 37 0.93 5.25 -5.49
N ALA A 38 -0.02 4.72 -6.25
CA ALA A 38 -0.34 5.16 -7.60
C ALA A 38 -1.72 4.61 -7.96
N ILE A 39 -2.37 5.27 -8.90
CA ILE A 39 -3.60 4.75 -9.52
C ILE A 39 -3.27 4.45 -10.98
N LEU A 40 -3.54 3.23 -11.41
CA LEU A 40 -3.32 2.78 -12.77
C LEU A 40 -4.66 2.59 -13.46
N SER A 41 -4.75 2.98 -14.74
CA SER A 41 -5.96 2.75 -15.52
C SER A 41 -6.27 1.26 -15.67
N ALA A 42 -5.21 0.45 -15.77
CA ALA A 42 -5.28 -0.99 -15.89
C ALA A 42 -4.03 -1.60 -15.27
N HIS A 43 -4.06 -2.90 -15.05
CA HIS A 43 -2.90 -3.66 -14.62
C HIS A 43 -1.70 -3.37 -15.56
N SER A 44 -0.50 -3.29 -15.00
CA SER A 44 0.69 -2.87 -15.73
C SER A 44 1.08 -3.80 -16.88
N GLU A 45 0.52 -4.99 -16.96
CA GLU A 45 0.75 -5.89 -18.10
C GLU A 45 -0.11 -5.55 -19.32
N TYR A 46 -1.14 -4.70 -19.16
CA TYR A 46 -1.91 -4.24 -20.30
C TYR A 46 -1.13 -3.18 -21.06
N LYS A 47 -1.24 -3.24 -22.40
CA LYS A 47 -0.53 -2.31 -23.26
C LYS A 47 -1.05 -0.89 -23.05
N ASP A 48 -0.11 0.06 -23.01
CA ASP A 48 -0.40 1.50 -22.95
C ASP A 48 -1.23 1.89 -21.71
N PHE A 49 -1.11 1.17 -20.62
CA PHE A 49 -1.78 1.58 -19.38
C PHE A 49 -1.32 2.98 -18.96
N ARG A 50 -2.20 3.68 -18.28
CA ARG A 50 -1.90 5.01 -17.75
C ARG A 50 -1.82 4.98 -16.26
N SER A 51 -1.00 5.85 -15.68
CA SER A 51 -0.83 5.88 -14.23
C SER A 51 -0.77 7.30 -13.70
N LEU A 52 -1.24 7.45 -12.47
CA LEU A 52 -1.11 8.67 -11.69
C LEU A 52 -0.30 8.33 -10.45
N ASP A 53 0.89 8.91 -10.36
CA ASP A 53 1.76 8.73 -9.21
C ASP A 53 1.22 9.55 -8.04
N LEU A 54 1.07 8.94 -6.87
CA LEU A 54 0.52 9.58 -5.68
C LEU A 54 1.57 9.93 -4.64
N THR A 55 2.86 9.85 -4.99
CA THR A 55 3.95 10.10 -4.05
C THR A 55 3.77 11.40 -3.27
N ASP A 56 3.40 12.49 -3.98
CA ASP A 56 3.29 13.81 -3.36
C ASP A 56 2.12 13.92 -2.38
N TYR A 57 1.17 13.00 -2.43
CA TYR A 57 0.01 12.99 -1.53
C TYR A 57 0.19 12.05 -0.35
N MET A 58 1.12 11.12 -0.42
CA MET A 58 1.29 10.09 0.61
C MET A 58 1.63 10.69 1.97
N GLU A 59 2.51 11.66 2.00
CA GLU A 59 2.94 12.27 3.26
C GLU A 59 1.80 12.97 3.99
N SER A 60 0.92 13.65 3.25
CA SER A 60 -0.22 14.33 3.89
C SER A 60 -1.22 13.33 4.46
N PHE A 61 -1.44 12.21 3.76
CA PHE A 61 -2.32 11.15 4.25
C PHE A 61 -1.75 10.51 5.52
N ILE A 62 -0.44 10.22 5.50
CA ILE A 62 0.24 9.64 6.65
C ILE A 62 0.21 10.60 7.84
N SER A 63 0.43 11.89 7.59
CA SER A 63 0.37 12.91 8.62
C SER A 63 -1.01 12.94 9.30
N HIS A 64 -2.07 12.86 8.51
CA HIS A 64 -3.42 12.79 9.05
C HIS A 64 -3.65 11.51 9.87
N TRP A 65 -3.15 10.38 9.39
CA TRP A 65 -3.24 9.12 10.13
C TRP A 65 -2.53 9.19 11.48
N LYS A 66 -1.40 9.91 11.54
CA LYS A 66 -0.71 10.17 12.81
C LYS A 66 -1.55 11.04 13.74
N GLU A 67 -2.20 12.07 13.19
CA GLU A 67 -3.09 12.92 13.96
C GLU A 67 -4.26 12.13 14.54
N LEU A 68 -4.80 11.19 13.79
CA LEU A 68 -5.87 10.31 14.23
C LEU A 68 -5.39 9.26 15.23
N GLN A 69 -4.09 9.16 15.45
CA GLN A 69 -3.48 8.18 16.36
C GLN A 69 -3.84 6.74 16.00
N LEU A 70 -3.88 6.45 14.71
CA LEU A 70 -4.21 5.12 14.24
C LEU A 70 -3.14 4.11 14.66
N GLN A 71 -3.59 2.89 14.92
CA GLN A 71 -2.72 1.76 15.20
C GLN A 71 -3.09 0.61 14.27
N PHE A 72 -2.09 -0.12 13.80
CA PHE A 72 -2.29 -1.22 12.87
C PHE A 72 -1.77 -2.51 13.48
N ASP A 73 -2.47 -3.60 13.23
CA ASP A 73 -2.03 -4.94 13.63
C ASP A 73 -1.01 -5.49 12.65
N ALA A 74 -1.03 -5.01 11.42
CA ALA A 74 -0.05 -5.36 10.40
C ALA A 74 0.10 -4.22 9.40
N ILE A 75 1.26 -4.17 8.75
CA ILE A 75 1.56 -3.24 7.67
C ILE A 75 2.00 -4.08 6.49
N TYR A 76 1.27 -3.96 5.38
CA TYR A 76 1.51 -4.75 4.18
C TYR A 76 1.90 -3.81 3.04
N THR A 77 3.12 -3.97 2.52
CA THR A 77 3.61 -3.12 1.45
C THR A 77 3.98 -3.96 0.23
N GLY A 78 3.69 -3.41 -0.95
CA GLY A 78 4.07 -4.00 -2.22
C GLY A 78 5.28 -3.31 -2.82
N TYR A 79 5.36 -3.37 -4.15
CA TYR A 79 6.43 -2.74 -4.90
C TYR A 79 6.38 -1.22 -4.74
N LEU A 80 7.55 -0.62 -4.53
CA LEU A 80 7.70 0.82 -4.43
C LEU A 80 8.54 1.32 -5.61
N ALA A 81 7.96 2.24 -6.38
CA ALA A 81 8.50 2.63 -7.67
C ALA A 81 9.68 3.58 -7.60
N SER A 82 9.90 4.25 -6.47
CA SER A 82 10.92 5.29 -6.37
C SER A 82 11.61 5.30 -5.02
N VAL A 83 12.80 5.89 -5.00
CA VAL A 83 13.55 6.10 -3.74
C VAL A 83 12.75 6.97 -2.79
N LYS A 84 12.03 7.97 -3.31
CA LYS A 84 11.20 8.83 -2.47
C LYS A 84 10.09 8.06 -1.79
N GLN A 85 9.42 7.16 -2.51
CA GLN A 85 8.40 6.30 -1.90
C GLN A 85 9.00 5.38 -0.85
N MET A 86 10.19 4.83 -1.11
CA MET A 86 10.87 3.98 -0.14
C MET A 86 11.17 4.75 1.16
N SER A 87 11.60 6.00 1.04
CA SER A 87 11.86 6.86 2.19
C SER A 87 10.58 7.14 2.97
N ILE A 88 9.49 7.46 2.28
CA ILE A 88 8.20 7.73 2.91
C ILE A 88 7.71 6.50 3.67
N VAL A 89 7.82 5.33 3.08
CA VAL A 89 7.38 4.07 3.70
C VAL A 89 8.28 3.70 4.87
N SER A 90 9.59 3.97 4.77
CA SER A 90 10.50 3.78 5.88
C SER A 90 10.09 4.65 7.09
N ASP A 91 9.74 5.91 6.85
CA ASP A 91 9.23 6.79 7.90
C ASP A 91 7.91 6.29 8.48
N PHE A 92 7.05 5.74 7.63
CA PHE A 92 5.80 5.11 8.07
C PHE A 92 6.08 3.97 9.04
N PHE A 93 7.03 3.08 8.69
CA PHE A 93 7.42 1.98 9.56
C PHE A 93 7.97 2.51 10.88
N ALA A 94 8.83 3.53 10.83
CA ALA A 94 9.43 4.07 12.04
C ALA A 94 8.38 4.58 13.03
N HIS A 95 7.26 5.10 12.52
CA HIS A 95 6.18 5.62 13.38
C HIS A 95 5.20 4.54 13.82
N PHE A 96 4.76 3.66 12.89
CA PHE A 96 3.65 2.75 13.14
C PHE A 96 4.07 1.35 13.56
N LYS A 97 5.32 0.93 13.31
CA LYS A 97 5.80 -0.39 13.74
C LYS A 97 6.06 -0.39 15.23
N ASN A 98 5.58 -1.43 15.90
CA ASN A 98 5.81 -1.63 17.34
C ASN A 98 6.03 -3.14 17.60
N ASP A 99 6.13 -3.52 18.89
CA ASP A 99 6.43 -4.90 19.28
C ASP A 99 5.24 -5.84 19.06
N GLN A 100 4.05 -5.31 18.81
CA GLN A 100 2.83 -6.11 18.73
C GLN A 100 2.28 -6.23 17.31
N ASN A 101 2.88 -5.58 16.35
CA ASN A 101 2.48 -5.70 14.96
C ASN A 101 3.62 -6.26 14.11
N PHE A 102 3.34 -6.52 12.85
CA PHE A 102 4.34 -7.06 11.94
C PHE A 102 4.23 -6.43 10.57
N ILE A 103 5.32 -6.50 9.81
CA ILE A 103 5.39 -5.96 8.46
C ILE A 103 5.44 -7.13 7.48
N LEU A 104 4.56 -7.09 6.49
CA LEU A 104 4.57 -8.00 5.35
C LEU A 104 5.05 -7.24 4.14
N VAL A 105 6.04 -7.78 3.45
CA VAL A 105 6.52 -7.21 2.19
C VAL A 105 6.20 -8.20 1.08
N ASP A 106 5.47 -7.73 0.07
CA ASP A 106 5.19 -8.54 -1.11
C ASP A 106 6.45 -8.60 -1.97
N PRO A 107 7.09 -9.77 -2.09
CA PRO A 107 8.32 -9.87 -2.88
C PRO A 107 7.98 -9.97 -4.37
N VAL A 108 7.63 -8.85 -4.99
CA VAL A 108 7.35 -8.82 -6.42
C VAL A 108 8.67 -8.96 -7.17
N LEU A 109 8.99 -10.18 -7.57
CA LEU A 109 10.21 -10.49 -8.32
C LEU A 109 9.86 -10.63 -9.79
N GLY A 110 10.55 -9.85 -10.64
CA GLY A 110 10.42 -9.98 -12.07
C GLY A 110 9.15 -9.43 -12.66
N ASP A 111 8.54 -8.43 -11.99
CA ASP A 111 7.29 -7.83 -12.44
C ASP A 111 7.42 -7.16 -13.81
N HIS A 112 8.58 -6.78 -14.22
CA HIS A 112 8.85 -6.18 -15.53
C HIS A 112 9.93 -6.89 -16.31
N GLY A 113 9.99 -8.19 -16.14
CA GLY A 113 10.90 -9.01 -16.93
C GLY A 113 11.97 -9.69 -16.22
#